data_27696caf82e56e712a01d7f8485cec18
#
_entry.id   27696caf82e56e712a01d7f8485cec18
#
_cell.length_a   1.000
_cell.length_b   1.000
_cell.length_c   1.000
_cell.angle_alpha   90.00
_cell.angle_beta   90.00
_cell.angle_gamma   90.00
#
_symmetry.space_group_name_H-M   'P 1'
#
loop_
_entity.id
_entity.type
_entity.pdbx_description
1 polymer ?
#
loop_
_entity_poly.entity_id
_entity_poly.type
_entity_poly.pdbx_seq_one_letter_code
_entity_poly.pdbx_strand_id
1 'polypeptide(L)'
;MPEDSSTARPAGHSLARWTICLLFVCLALEVVTIVFGLAERAPLARVAAGANLLTDEATATDTRDAAIVLLKLVALAGTGIAWLTWLHRAYGNLLLVGSKRSRFTRGRAVGYWFIPLANLVLAYQVMKDLWLRSDSMNDRDGYDQLPAPAFLTGWWGTAVSWGVLGRLVAYLVRDARTPLDLTNATDMGLLVNVVGVVAALLAIKVVWEIDRRQQFLFPMSPRRVAEGWSAAHLHGEAALRNAGASAARQIIRGPTRPPAPPPAPPPSPPPWPRSPP
;
A
#
# COMPACT_ATOMS: atom_id res chain seq x y z
N MET A 1 -31.91 -6.92 -13.21
CA MET A 1 -30.83 -6.06 -12.68
C MET A 1 -29.72 -6.98 -12.25
N PRO A 2 -28.55 -6.99 -12.88
CA PRO A 2 -27.38 -7.70 -12.36
C PRO A 2 -26.83 -6.86 -11.20
N GLU A 3 -26.84 -7.41 -10.00
CA GLU A 3 -26.12 -6.82 -8.86
C GLU A 3 -24.66 -6.68 -9.22
N ASP A 4 -24.25 -5.44 -9.15
CA ASP A 4 -22.88 -4.96 -9.28
C ASP A 4 -22.00 -5.72 -8.25
N SER A 5 -21.32 -6.75 -8.72
CA SER A 5 -20.29 -7.43 -7.96
C SER A 5 -19.12 -6.47 -7.82
N SER A 6 -19.32 -5.41 -7.02
CA SER A 6 -18.27 -4.50 -6.62
C SER A 6 -17.13 -5.35 -6.07
N THR A 7 -16.07 -5.46 -6.83
CA THR A 7 -14.81 -6.10 -6.48
C THR A 7 -14.40 -5.63 -5.08
N ALA A 8 -14.70 -6.45 -4.07
CA ALA A 8 -14.31 -6.18 -2.69
C ALA A 8 -12.78 -6.07 -2.64
N ARG A 9 -12.29 -4.84 -2.75
CA ARG A 9 -10.87 -4.52 -2.60
C ARG A 9 -10.42 -4.94 -1.21
N PRO A 10 -9.20 -5.48 -1.06
CA PRO A 10 -8.70 -5.84 0.25
C PRO A 10 -8.79 -4.63 1.18
N ALA A 11 -9.35 -4.83 2.36
CA ALA A 11 -9.66 -3.78 3.34
C ALA A 11 -8.43 -2.95 3.82
N GLY A 12 -7.22 -3.28 3.36
CA GLY A 12 -5.96 -2.59 3.67
C GLY A 12 -5.52 -1.55 2.64
N HIS A 13 -6.04 -1.59 1.41
CA HIS A 13 -5.56 -0.72 0.32
C HIS A 13 -5.80 0.78 0.58
N SER A 14 -6.94 1.14 1.14
CA SER A 14 -7.22 2.53 1.52
C SER A 14 -6.24 3.04 2.59
N LEU A 15 -5.89 2.20 3.58
CA LEU A 15 -4.95 2.56 4.64
C LEU A 15 -3.52 2.71 4.12
N ALA A 16 -3.07 1.85 3.20
CA ALA A 16 -1.77 2.02 2.55
C ALA A 16 -1.69 3.38 1.84
N ARG A 17 -2.74 3.75 1.09
CA ARG A 17 -2.80 5.05 0.41
C ARG A 17 -2.76 6.22 1.40
N TRP A 18 -3.53 6.18 2.47
CA TRP A 18 -3.49 7.22 3.50
C TRP A 18 -2.12 7.32 4.16
N THR A 19 -1.48 6.19 4.48
CA THR A 19 -0.12 6.16 5.02
C THR A 19 0.87 6.79 4.04
N ILE A 20 0.78 6.47 2.75
CA ILE A 20 1.63 7.06 1.71
C ILE A 20 1.38 8.57 1.59
N CYS A 21 0.12 9.03 1.60
CA CYS A 21 -0.19 10.46 1.57
C CYS A 21 0.43 11.21 2.76
N LEU A 22 0.34 10.67 3.98
CA LEU A 22 0.92 11.28 5.17
C LEU A 22 2.46 11.27 5.13
N LEU A 23 3.07 10.21 4.57
CA LEU A 23 4.52 10.18 4.33
C LEU A 23 4.95 11.24 3.32
N PHE A 24 4.15 11.54 2.29
CA PHE A 24 4.41 12.66 1.39
C PHE A 24 4.29 14.02 2.09
N VAL A 25 3.37 14.17 3.05
CA VAL A 25 3.31 15.39 3.89
C VAL A 25 4.58 15.52 4.73
N CYS A 26 5.03 14.45 5.37
CA CYS A 26 6.31 14.47 6.11
C CYS A 26 7.48 14.82 5.19
N LEU A 27 7.57 14.21 4.00
CA LEU A 27 8.58 14.51 3.00
C LEU A 27 8.59 16.00 2.61
N ALA A 28 7.40 16.57 2.33
CA ALA A 28 7.28 17.99 1.99
C ALA A 28 7.75 18.89 3.13
N LEU A 29 7.44 18.54 4.38
CA LEU A 29 7.89 19.29 5.55
C LEU A 29 9.41 19.22 5.74
N GLU A 30 10.06 18.08 5.44
CA GLU A 30 11.53 17.98 5.44
C GLU A 30 12.12 18.93 4.39
N VAL A 31 11.58 18.94 3.16
CA VAL A 31 12.03 19.83 2.09
C VAL A 31 11.84 21.30 2.45
N VAL A 32 10.68 21.66 3.00
CA VAL A 32 10.39 23.03 3.48
C VAL A 32 11.41 23.45 4.54
N THR A 33 11.72 22.58 5.50
CA THR A 33 12.72 22.86 6.54
C THR A 33 14.12 23.08 5.93
N ILE A 34 14.49 22.29 4.91
CA ILE A 34 15.77 22.49 4.20
C ILE A 34 15.80 23.86 3.52
N VAL A 35 14.73 24.23 2.80
CA VAL A 35 14.67 25.52 2.09
C VAL A 35 14.80 26.69 3.05
N PHE A 36 14.06 26.68 4.16
CA PHE A 36 14.16 27.75 5.17
C PHE A 36 15.51 27.76 5.88
N GLY A 37 16.05 26.60 6.26
CA GLY A 37 17.36 26.51 6.89
C GLY A 37 18.51 27.03 5.97
N LEU A 38 18.40 26.80 4.67
CA LEU A 38 19.33 27.39 3.70
C LEU A 38 19.19 28.93 3.61
N ALA A 39 17.96 29.46 3.67
CA ALA A 39 17.68 30.87 3.65
C ALA A 39 18.19 31.58 4.91
N GLU A 40 18.24 30.94 6.05
CA GLU A 40 18.72 31.46 7.33
C GLU A 40 20.24 31.58 7.42
N ARG A 41 20.99 30.93 6.55
CA ARG A 41 22.46 31.00 6.56
C ARG A 41 23.00 32.42 6.39
N ALA A 42 22.40 33.23 5.52
CA ALA A 42 22.84 34.59 5.30
C ALA A 42 22.61 35.51 6.52
N PRO A 43 21.46 35.54 7.17
CA PRO A 43 21.25 36.20 8.46
C PRO A 43 22.23 35.75 9.56
N LEU A 44 22.40 34.43 9.74
CA LEU A 44 23.30 33.86 10.75
C LEU A 44 24.78 34.31 10.49
N ALA A 45 25.22 34.32 9.24
CA ALA A 45 26.56 34.78 8.88
C ALA A 45 26.74 36.28 9.21
N ARG A 46 25.72 37.12 9.02
CA ARG A 46 25.75 38.54 9.40
C ARG A 46 25.89 38.73 10.92
N VAL A 47 25.13 37.94 11.69
CA VAL A 47 25.23 37.95 13.17
C VAL A 47 26.61 37.50 13.63
N ALA A 48 27.13 36.44 13.04
CA ALA A 48 28.51 35.97 13.32
C ALA A 48 29.59 37.03 13.02
N ALA A 49 29.35 37.91 12.03
CA ALA A 49 30.19 39.04 11.71
C ALA A 49 29.96 40.28 12.60
N GLY A 50 29.13 40.17 13.65
CA GLY A 50 28.86 41.25 14.61
C GLY A 50 27.69 42.17 14.25
N ALA A 51 26.87 41.84 13.25
CA ALA A 51 25.66 42.61 12.94
C ALA A 51 24.53 42.26 13.96
N ASN A 52 23.78 43.31 14.34
CA ASN A 52 22.55 43.09 15.12
C ASN A 52 21.39 42.73 14.18
N LEU A 53 20.67 41.65 14.47
CA LEU A 53 19.37 41.39 13.84
C LEU A 53 18.33 42.38 14.37
N LEU A 54 17.46 42.86 13.50
CA LEU A 54 16.27 43.58 13.95
C LEU A 54 15.42 42.63 14.78
N THR A 55 14.91 43.12 15.90
CA THR A 55 14.08 42.29 16.86
C THR A 55 12.90 41.65 16.15
N ASP A 56 12.28 42.35 15.20
CA ASP A 56 11.12 41.88 14.45
C ASP A 56 11.49 40.72 13.51
N GLU A 57 12.68 40.74 12.88
CA GLU A 57 13.17 39.65 12.02
C GLU A 57 13.43 38.38 12.86
N ALA A 58 14.05 38.52 14.03
CA ALA A 58 14.31 37.42 14.94
C ALA A 58 13.02 36.77 15.42
N THR A 59 12.06 37.60 15.86
CA THR A 59 10.74 37.08 16.36
C THR A 59 9.92 36.37 15.27
N ALA A 60 9.95 36.90 14.04
CA ALA A 60 9.28 36.27 12.91
C ALA A 60 9.87 34.90 12.56
N THR A 61 11.22 34.79 12.62
CA THR A 61 11.95 33.52 12.37
C THR A 61 11.61 32.50 13.44
N ASP A 62 11.68 32.85 14.72
CA ASP A 62 11.36 31.95 15.85
C ASP A 62 9.92 31.43 15.78
N THR A 63 8.96 32.32 15.46
CA THR A 63 7.54 31.94 15.34
C THR A 63 7.31 30.97 14.20
N ARG A 64 7.94 31.21 13.05
CA ARG A 64 7.86 30.31 11.88
C ARG A 64 8.44 28.93 12.22
N ASP A 65 9.61 28.88 12.83
CA ASP A 65 10.29 27.64 13.17
C ASP A 65 9.51 26.82 14.18
N ALA A 66 8.95 27.47 15.20
CA ALA A 66 8.06 26.84 16.14
C ALA A 66 6.81 26.25 15.45
N ALA A 67 6.23 26.96 14.49
CA ALA A 67 5.09 26.47 13.70
C ALA A 67 5.46 25.26 12.84
N ILE A 68 6.62 25.28 12.18
CA ILE A 68 7.13 24.16 11.37
C ILE A 68 7.37 22.93 12.25
N VAL A 69 8.00 23.09 13.41
CA VAL A 69 8.24 22.01 14.36
C VAL A 69 6.92 21.40 14.85
N LEU A 70 5.94 22.21 15.22
CA LEU A 70 4.64 21.74 15.64
C LEU A 70 3.94 20.96 14.52
N LEU A 71 3.96 21.49 13.29
CA LEU A 71 3.36 20.83 12.13
C LEU A 71 4.05 19.49 11.83
N LYS A 72 5.39 19.41 11.94
CA LYS A 72 6.17 18.16 11.81
C LYS A 72 5.76 17.16 12.88
N LEU A 73 5.58 17.55 14.12
CA LEU A 73 5.13 16.67 15.22
C LEU A 73 3.73 16.11 14.96
N VAL A 74 2.80 16.94 14.54
CA VAL A 74 1.42 16.52 14.21
C VAL A 74 1.43 15.57 13.02
N ALA A 75 2.17 15.89 11.95
CA ALA A 75 2.30 15.04 10.78
C ALA A 75 2.94 13.69 11.12
N LEU A 76 4.00 13.69 11.94
CA LEU A 76 4.68 12.47 12.40
C LEU A 76 3.76 11.59 13.25
N ALA A 77 3.01 12.18 14.19
CA ALA A 77 2.04 11.46 15.00
C ALA A 77 0.94 10.83 14.15
N GLY A 78 0.34 11.59 13.23
CA GLY A 78 -0.66 11.11 12.29
C GLY A 78 -0.14 9.99 11.40
N THR A 79 1.09 10.15 10.87
CA THR A 79 1.78 9.13 10.07
C THR A 79 2.05 7.88 10.90
N GLY A 80 2.48 8.01 12.16
CA GLY A 80 2.70 6.88 13.05
C GLY A 80 1.42 6.07 13.30
N ILE A 81 0.30 6.74 13.56
CA ILE A 81 -1.00 6.09 13.75
C ILE A 81 -1.43 5.36 12.46
N ALA A 82 -1.34 6.02 11.31
CA ALA A 82 -1.68 5.42 10.03
C ALA A 82 -0.78 4.21 9.70
N TRP A 83 0.53 4.33 9.95
CA TRP A 83 1.51 3.25 9.78
C TRP A 83 1.18 2.03 10.62
N LEU A 84 0.94 2.21 11.93
CA LEU A 84 0.64 1.11 12.83
C LEU A 84 -0.71 0.45 12.51
N THR A 85 -1.70 1.24 12.12
CA THR A 85 -3.01 0.73 11.69
C THR A 85 -2.90 -0.06 10.39
N TRP A 86 -2.13 0.45 9.42
CA TRP A 86 -1.82 -0.25 8.18
C TRP A 86 -1.07 -1.55 8.46
N LEU A 87 -0.02 -1.51 9.29
CA LEU A 87 0.78 -2.67 9.68
C LEU A 87 -0.09 -3.77 10.31
N HIS A 88 -0.97 -3.39 11.26
CA HIS A 88 -1.91 -4.32 11.90
C HIS A 88 -2.80 -5.03 10.87
N ARG A 89 -3.31 -4.29 9.88
CA ARG A 89 -4.14 -4.86 8.81
C ARG A 89 -3.33 -5.67 7.81
N ALA A 90 -2.14 -5.22 7.45
CA ALA A 90 -1.26 -5.96 6.55
C ALA A 90 -0.90 -7.35 7.11
N TYR A 91 -0.63 -7.45 8.41
CA TYR A 91 -0.48 -8.75 9.10
C TYR A 91 -1.78 -9.56 9.12
N GLY A 92 -2.93 -8.88 9.22
CA GLY A 92 -4.23 -9.51 9.11
C GLY A 92 -4.47 -10.19 7.78
N ASN A 93 -4.08 -9.55 6.71
CA ASN A 93 -4.20 -10.09 5.36
C ASN A 93 -3.38 -11.37 5.16
N LEU A 94 -2.19 -11.47 5.76
CA LEU A 94 -1.37 -12.69 5.69
C LEU A 94 -2.10 -13.93 6.26
N LEU A 95 -2.87 -13.76 7.33
CA LEU A 95 -3.65 -14.85 7.91
C LEU A 95 -4.80 -15.28 7.00
N LEU A 96 -5.41 -14.36 6.27
CA LEU A 96 -6.49 -14.63 5.31
C LEU A 96 -5.98 -15.38 4.07
N VAL A 97 -4.75 -15.14 3.67
CA VAL A 97 -4.08 -15.84 2.54
C VAL A 97 -3.60 -17.24 2.93
N GLY A 98 -3.71 -17.62 4.22
CA GLY A 98 -3.37 -18.97 4.69
C GLY A 98 -1.90 -19.14 5.11
N SER A 99 -1.16 -18.05 5.28
CA SER A 99 0.20 -18.10 5.84
C SER A 99 0.17 -18.57 7.30
N LYS A 100 0.32 -19.88 7.51
CA LYS A 100 0.20 -20.53 8.84
C LYS A 100 1.40 -20.29 9.76
N ARG A 101 2.51 -19.78 9.24
CA ARG A 101 3.80 -19.68 9.95
C ARG A 101 4.24 -18.24 10.22
N SER A 102 3.31 -17.30 10.49
CA SER A 102 3.72 -15.96 10.89
C SER A 102 4.51 -15.99 12.20
N ARG A 103 5.75 -15.47 12.17
CA ARG A 103 6.62 -15.37 13.35
C ARG A 103 6.02 -14.45 14.41
N PHE A 104 5.27 -13.45 13.98
CA PHE A 104 4.67 -12.44 14.83
C PHE A 104 3.14 -12.46 14.72
N THR A 105 2.46 -12.23 15.85
CA THR A 105 1.02 -11.95 15.86
C THR A 105 0.77 -10.48 15.51
N ARG A 106 -0.44 -10.14 15.03
CA ARG A 106 -0.82 -8.75 14.72
C ARG A 106 -0.52 -7.78 15.85
N GLY A 107 -0.86 -8.15 17.09
CA GLY A 107 -0.64 -7.31 18.28
C GLY A 107 0.84 -7.15 18.60
N ARG A 108 1.65 -8.22 18.52
CA ARG A 108 3.11 -8.15 18.75
C ARG A 108 3.81 -7.32 17.69
N ALA A 109 3.39 -7.43 16.42
CA ALA A 109 3.94 -6.65 15.33
C ALA A 109 3.80 -5.14 15.57
N VAL A 110 2.68 -4.69 16.14
CA VAL A 110 2.46 -3.30 16.54
C VAL A 110 3.14 -2.98 17.87
N GLY A 111 3.06 -3.87 18.86
CA GLY A 111 3.57 -3.64 20.21
C GLY A 111 5.08 -3.37 20.27
N TYR A 112 5.87 -4.01 19.41
CA TYR A 112 7.33 -3.81 19.36
C TYR A 112 7.76 -2.39 18.98
N TRP A 113 6.90 -1.60 18.35
CA TRP A 113 7.17 -0.19 18.04
C TRP A 113 7.20 0.72 19.27
N PHE A 114 6.58 0.30 20.38
CA PHE A 114 6.51 1.07 21.61
C PHE A 114 7.60 0.72 22.63
N ILE A 115 8.38 -0.33 22.38
CA ILE A 115 9.46 -0.74 23.27
C ILE A 115 10.79 -0.24 22.71
N PRO A 116 11.47 0.76 23.32
CA PRO A 116 12.58 1.49 22.69
C PRO A 116 13.71 0.60 22.16
N LEU A 117 14.21 -0.36 22.97
CA LEU A 117 15.29 -1.26 22.52
C LEU A 117 14.80 -2.34 21.57
N ALA A 118 13.59 -2.87 21.80
CA ALA A 118 12.98 -3.85 20.92
C ALA A 118 12.66 -3.22 19.54
N ASN A 119 12.25 -1.96 19.51
CA ASN A 119 11.98 -1.23 18.27
C ASN A 119 13.20 -1.24 17.34
N LEU A 120 14.41 -1.06 17.82
CA LEU A 120 15.61 -1.03 16.97
C LEU A 120 15.87 -2.33 16.20
N VAL A 121 15.45 -3.48 16.72
CA VAL A 121 15.73 -4.80 16.12
C VAL A 121 14.44 -5.47 15.66
N LEU A 122 13.42 -5.52 16.53
CA LEU A 122 12.20 -6.29 16.25
C LEU A 122 11.29 -5.60 15.25
N ALA A 123 11.22 -4.26 15.21
CA ALA A 123 10.44 -3.56 14.20
C ALA A 123 10.99 -3.83 12.79
N TYR A 124 12.31 -3.87 12.62
CA TYR A 124 12.92 -4.29 11.36
C TYR A 124 12.57 -5.74 11.00
N GLN A 125 12.67 -6.65 11.97
CA GLN A 125 12.32 -8.06 11.74
C GLN A 125 10.85 -8.25 11.40
N VAL A 126 9.96 -7.50 12.02
CA VAL A 126 8.52 -7.45 11.69
C VAL A 126 8.32 -7.04 10.23
N MET A 127 8.97 -5.97 9.79
CA MET A 127 8.84 -5.49 8.40
C MET A 127 9.47 -6.46 7.40
N LYS A 128 10.60 -7.10 7.76
CA LYS A 128 11.22 -8.17 6.96
C LYS A 128 10.26 -9.36 6.82
N ASP A 129 9.70 -9.85 7.92
CA ASP A 129 8.74 -10.95 7.93
C ASP A 129 7.50 -10.62 7.07
N LEU A 130 6.94 -9.43 7.23
CA LEU A 130 5.80 -8.96 6.44
C LEU A 130 6.13 -8.95 4.93
N TRP A 131 7.29 -8.40 4.55
CA TRP A 131 7.72 -8.32 3.17
C TRP A 131 7.93 -9.70 2.53
N LEU A 132 8.64 -10.59 3.23
CA LEU A 132 8.90 -11.95 2.75
C LEU A 132 7.61 -12.76 2.58
N ARG A 133 6.66 -12.64 3.51
CA ARG A 133 5.37 -13.35 3.47
C ARG A 133 4.36 -12.75 2.49
N SER A 134 4.57 -11.52 2.08
CA SER A 134 3.78 -10.90 1.02
C SER A 134 4.19 -11.38 -0.38
N ASP A 135 5.09 -12.38 -0.50
CA ASP A 135 5.45 -13.03 -1.75
C ASP A 135 4.85 -14.43 -1.82
N SER A 136 4.06 -14.71 -2.85
CA SER A 136 3.35 -15.99 -3.05
C SER A 136 4.26 -17.22 -3.18
N MET A 137 5.54 -16.99 -3.49
CA MET A 137 6.53 -18.06 -3.68
C MET A 137 7.18 -18.53 -2.37
N ASN A 138 6.97 -17.84 -1.25
CA ASN A 138 7.80 -17.98 -0.05
C ASN A 138 7.15 -18.76 1.11
N ASP A 139 6.19 -19.65 0.84
CA ASP A 139 5.65 -20.56 1.88
C ASP A 139 6.54 -21.81 2.07
N ARG A 140 7.80 -21.76 1.62
CA ARG A 140 8.79 -22.86 1.72
C ARG A 140 9.52 -22.82 3.06
N ASP A 141 9.94 -23.99 3.53
CA ASP A 141 10.83 -24.11 4.68
C ASP A 141 12.13 -23.35 4.44
N GLY A 142 12.60 -22.57 5.44
CA GLY A 142 13.83 -21.80 5.37
C GLY A 142 13.71 -20.37 4.82
N TYR A 143 12.49 -19.87 4.50
CA TYR A 143 12.29 -18.50 4.01
C TYR A 143 12.79 -17.43 5.00
N ASP A 144 12.82 -17.70 6.30
CA ASP A 144 13.33 -16.80 7.35
C ASP A 144 14.81 -16.44 7.16
N GLN A 145 15.57 -17.31 6.45
CA GLN A 145 16.98 -17.11 6.15
C GLN A 145 17.21 -16.24 4.91
N LEU A 146 16.17 -15.96 4.13
CA LEU A 146 16.31 -15.11 2.95
C LEU A 146 16.72 -13.68 3.35
N PRO A 147 17.63 -13.06 2.61
CA PRO A 147 18.04 -11.69 2.87
C PRO A 147 16.88 -10.73 2.63
N ALA A 148 16.79 -9.70 3.47
CA ALA A 148 15.89 -8.59 3.19
C ALA A 148 16.39 -7.81 1.96
N PRO A 149 15.49 -7.22 1.16
CA PRO A 149 15.90 -6.38 0.04
C PRO A 149 16.63 -5.13 0.54
N ALA A 150 17.62 -4.68 -0.22
CA ALA A 150 18.46 -3.55 0.16
C ALA A 150 17.67 -2.27 0.52
N PHE A 151 16.55 -2.02 -0.18
CA PHE A 151 15.72 -0.84 0.11
C PHE A 151 15.06 -0.91 1.50
N LEU A 152 14.71 -2.09 1.99
CA LEU A 152 14.12 -2.27 3.32
C LEU A 152 15.15 -2.04 4.42
N THR A 153 16.37 -2.56 4.23
CA THR A 153 17.50 -2.34 5.13
C THR A 153 17.91 -0.86 5.11
N GLY A 154 17.99 -0.26 3.92
CA GLY A 154 18.28 1.16 3.74
C GLY A 154 17.25 2.07 4.40
N TRP A 155 15.95 1.76 4.24
CA TRP A 155 14.88 2.47 4.93
C TRP A 155 15.08 2.44 6.44
N TRP A 156 15.30 1.27 7.00
CA TRP A 156 15.46 1.12 8.44
C TRP A 156 16.68 1.87 8.97
N GLY A 157 17.82 1.72 8.28
CA GLY A 157 19.05 2.44 8.63
C GLY A 157 18.87 3.96 8.60
N THR A 158 18.26 4.50 7.54
CA THR A 158 18.01 5.94 7.42
C THR A 158 16.99 6.44 8.44
N ALA A 159 15.92 5.68 8.72
CA ALA A 159 14.92 6.06 9.72
C ALA A 159 15.51 6.11 11.14
N VAL A 160 16.32 5.12 11.52
CA VAL A 160 17.03 5.11 12.81
C VAL A 160 18.04 6.26 12.87
N SER A 161 18.83 6.47 11.82
CA SER A 161 19.81 7.57 11.75
C SER A 161 19.13 8.92 11.87
N TRP A 162 18.03 9.15 11.16
CA TRP A 162 17.23 10.38 11.27
C TRP A 162 16.75 10.63 12.70
N GLY A 163 16.21 9.59 13.36
CA GLY A 163 15.72 9.70 14.73
C GLY A 163 16.83 9.98 15.77
N VAL A 164 17.99 9.35 15.62
CA VAL A 164 19.14 9.54 16.54
C VAL A 164 19.79 10.89 16.30
N LEU A 165 20.10 11.21 15.04
CA LEU A 165 20.76 12.48 14.69
C LEU A 165 19.84 13.68 14.97
N GLY A 166 18.52 13.55 14.76
CA GLY A 166 17.58 14.61 15.11
C GLY A 166 17.58 14.93 16.62
N ARG A 167 17.69 13.91 17.48
CA ARG A 167 17.85 14.13 18.92
C ARG A 167 19.17 14.81 19.27
N LEU A 168 20.23 14.42 18.59
CA LEU A 168 21.55 15.04 18.77
C LEU A 168 21.51 16.52 18.39
N VAL A 169 20.93 16.85 17.23
CA VAL A 169 20.77 18.25 16.78
C VAL A 169 19.94 19.06 17.80
N ALA A 170 18.81 18.50 18.27
CA ALA A 170 18.00 19.17 19.29
C ALA A 170 18.78 19.44 20.59
N TYR A 171 19.68 18.54 20.98
CA TYR A 171 20.60 18.74 22.10
C TYR A 171 21.61 19.85 21.79
N LEU A 172 22.26 19.85 20.62
CA LEU A 172 23.23 20.85 20.21
C LEU A 172 22.63 22.26 20.14
N VAL A 173 21.43 22.41 19.57
CA VAL A 173 20.69 23.69 19.55
C VAL A 173 20.41 24.20 20.97
N ARG A 174 19.99 23.31 21.87
CA ARG A 174 19.66 23.66 23.24
C ARG A 174 20.89 24.12 24.03
N ASP A 175 22.08 23.55 23.75
CA ASP A 175 23.34 23.85 24.45
C ASP A 175 24.17 24.92 23.75
N ALA A 176 23.72 25.40 22.59
CA ALA A 176 24.45 26.47 21.84
C ALA A 176 24.56 27.75 22.65
N ARG A 177 25.79 28.27 22.77
CA ARG A 177 26.13 29.49 23.54
C ARG A 177 26.66 30.61 22.66
N THR A 178 27.15 30.26 21.49
CA THR A 178 27.77 31.19 20.56
C THR A 178 27.04 31.16 19.21
N PRO A 179 27.12 32.23 18.40
CA PRO A 179 26.61 32.22 17.03
C PRO A 179 27.21 31.11 16.16
N LEU A 180 28.46 30.73 16.42
CA LEU A 180 29.12 29.65 15.70
C LEU A 180 28.50 28.28 16.07
N ASP A 181 28.19 28.03 17.35
CA ASP A 181 27.52 26.80 17.79
C ASP A 181 26.17 26.67 17.11
N LEU A 182 25.41 27.76 17.03
CA LEU A 182 24.11 27.80 16.37
C LEU A 182 24.21 27.50 14.87
N THR A 183 25.21 28.08 14.18
CA THR A 183 25.50 27.84 12.77
C THR A 183 25.79 26.33 12.54
N ASN A 184 26.67 25.75 13.36
CA ASN A 184 27.03 24.34 13.28
C ASN A 184 25.84 23.43 13.53
N ALA A 185 24.98 23.75 14.51
CA ALA A 185 23.76 23.01 14.80
C ALA A 185 22.77 23.09 13.64
N THR A 186 22.62 24.25 13.00
CA THR A 186 21.78 24.45 11.81
C THR A 186 22.30 23.64 10.62
N ASP A 187 23.58 23.62 10.36
CA ASP A 187 24.20 22.85 9.29
C ASP A 187 24.01 21.34 9.51
N MET A 188 24.17 20.86 10.75
CA MET A 188 23.88 19.48 11.11
C MET A 188 22.39 19.17 10.94
N GLY A 189 21.51 20.11 11.30
CA GLY A 189 20.06 19.99 11.09
C GLY A 189 19.69 19.82 9.63
N LEU A 190 20.33 20.56 8.72
CA LEU A 190 20.13 20.40 7.28
C LEU A 190 20.49 18.99 6.79
N LEU A 191 21.63 18.44 7.26
CA LEU A 191 22.00 17.06 6.94
C LEU A 191 20.98 16.05 7.46
N VAL A 192 20.47 16.25 8.67
CA VAL A 192 19.43 15.37 9.25
C VAL A 192 18.14 15.43 8.43
N ASN A 193 17.72 16.60 7.98
CA ASN A 193 16.54 16.73 7.13
C ASN A 193 16.75 16.04 5.76
N VAL A 194 17.94 16.06 5.18
CA VAL A 194 18.27 15.29 3.96
C VAL A 194 18.12 13.78 4.22
N VAL A 195 18.63 13.29 5.35
CA VAL A 195 18.43 11.87 5.76
C VAL A 195 16.94 11.58 5.94
N GLY A 196 16.17 12.52 6.50
CA GLY A 196 14.72 12.43 6.64
C GLY A 196 13.99 12.29 5.30
N VAL A 197 14.39 13.07 4.29
CA VAL A 197 13.87 12.95 2.91
C VAL A 197 14.10 11.55 2.37
N VAL A 198 15.32 11.01 2.49
CA VAL A 198 15.65 9.66 2.03
C VAL A 198 14.83 8.60 2.78
N ALA A 199 14.72 8.75 4.11
CA ALA A 199 13.94 7.85 4.95
C ALA A 199 12.45 7.83 4.54
N ALA A 200 11.86 9.00 4.28
CA ALA A 200 10.47 9.13 3.85
C ALA A 200 10.24 8.49 2.47
N LEU A 201 11.12 8.72 1.50
CA LEU A 201 11.03 8.11 0.16
C LEU A 201 11.12 6.59 0.23
N LEU A 202 12.04 6.06 1.03
CA LEU A 202 12.18 4.62 1.23
C LEU A 202 10.98 4.04 1.99
N ALA A 203 10.41 4.76 2.96
CA ALA A 203 9.19 4.35 3.66
C ALA A 203 8.00 4.24 2.69
N ILE A 204 7.82 5.22 1.81
CA ILE A 204 6.80 5.19 0.75
C ILE A 204 6.97 3.95 -0.13
N LYS A 205 8.21 3.68 -0.56
CA LYS A 205 8.51 2.48 -1.35
C LYS A 205 8.19 1.19 -0.61
N VAL A 206 8.50 1.10 0.67
CA VAL A 206 8.21 -0.07 1.52
C VAL A 206 6.71 -0.33 1.60
N VAL A 207 5.91 0.69 1.93
CA VAL A 207 4.45 0.56 2.03
C VAL A 207 3.86 0.18 0.68
N TRP A 208 4.26 0.87 -0.38
CA TRP A 208 3.75 0.64 -1.74
C TRP A 208 4.06 -0.77 -2.24
N GLU A 209 5.29 -1.27 -2.03
CA GLU A 209 5.72 -2.58 -2.50
C GLU A 209 5.00 -3.71 -1.75
N ILE A 210 4.84 -3.59 -0.42
CA ILE A 210 4.10 -4.57 0.38
C ILE A 210 2.62 -4.58 0.00
N ASP A 211 1.99 -3.40 -0.14
CA ASP A 211 0.58 -3.31 -0.54
C ASP A 211 0.34 -3.90 -1.92
N ARG A 212 1.22 -3.59 -2.90
CA ARG A 212 1.18 -4.16 -4.25
C ARG A 212 1.25 -5.68 -4.22
N ARG A 213 2.19 -6.27 -3.47
CA ARG A 213 2.34 -7.73 -3.34
C ARG A 213 1.09 -8.36 -2.73
N GLN A 214 0.56 -7.77 -1.67
CA GLN A 214 -0.66 -8.28 -1.04
C GLN A 214 -1.87 -8.23 -1.97
N GLN A 215 -1.99 -7.25 -2.85
CA GLN A 215 -3.05 -7.19 -3.84
C GLN A 215 -3.00 -8.36 -4.83
N PHE A 216 -1.82 -8.83 -5.22
CA PHE A 216 -1.66 -10.01 -6.07
C PHE A 216 -2.01 -11.32 -5.36
N LEU A 217 -1.76 -11.41 -4.05
CA LEU A 217 -2.05 -12.60 -3.27
C LEU A 217 -3.55 -12.78 -2.95
N PHE A 218 -4.29 -11.69 -2.83
CA PHE A 218 -5.67 -11.73 -2.35
C PHE A 218 -6.65 -12.50 -3.26
N PRO A 219 -6.55 -12.43 -4.61
CA PRO A 219 -7.35 -13.26 -5.51
C PRO A 219 -7.07 -14.76 -5.38
N MET A 220 -5.86 -15.12 -4.94
CA MET A 220 -5.41 -16.52 -4.79
C MET A 220 -5.66 -17.09 -3.38
N SER A 221 -6.37 -16.38 -2.50
CA SER A 221 -6.61 -16.84 -1.15
C SER A 221 -7.46 -18.13 -1.16
N PRO A 222 -7.13 -19.14 -0.32
CA PRO A 222 -7.87 -20.39 -0.25
C PRO A 222 -9.38 -20.20 -0.01
N ARG A 223 -9.72 -19.16 0.74
CA ARG A 223 -11.10 -18.80 1.02
C ARG A 223 -11.85 -18.35 -0.25
N ARG A 224 -11.25 -17.50 -1.09
CA ARG A 224 -11.86 -17.06 -2.35
C ARG A 224 -11.91 -18.18 -3.39
N VAL A 225 -10.89 -19.02 -3.42
CA VAL A 225 -10.91 -20.22 -4.25
C VAL A 225 -12.08 -21.14 -3.82
N ALA A 226 -12.23 -21.38 -2.52
CA ALA A 226 -13.35 -22.16 -2.00
C ALA A 226 -14.72 -21.53 -2.26
N GLU A 227 -14.85 -20.20 -2.11
CA GLU A 227 -16.07 -19.45 -2.42
C GLU A 227 -16.38 -19.53 -3.93
N GLY A 228 -15.36 -19.41 -4.79
CA GLY A 228 -15.51 -19.58 -6.24
C GLY A 228 -15.94 -20.98 -6.64
N TRP A 229 -15.39 -22.03 -6.03
CA TRP A 229 -15.78 -23.42 -6.25
C TRP A 229 -17.23 -23.68 -5.78
N SER A 230 -17.60 -23.14 -4.61
CA SER A 230 -18.98 -23.27 -4.10
C SER A 230 -19.98 -22.58 -5.03
N ALA A 231 -19.67 -21.39 -5.52
CA ALA A 231 -20.51 -20.67 -6.48
C ALA A 231 -20.62 -21.44 -7.82
N ALA A 232 -19.51 -21.96 -8.33
CA ALA A 232 -19.50 -22.76 -9.57
C ALA A 232 -20.32 -24.04 -9.43
N HIS A 233 -20.25 -24.73 -8.28
CA HIS A 233 -21.08 -25.90 -7.98
C HIS A 233 -22.57 -25.54 -7.95
N LEU A 234 -22.96 -24.46 -7.27
CA LEU A 234 -24.35 -24.01 -7.21
C LEU A 234 -24.90 -23.63 -8.59
N HIS A 235 -24.10 -22.98 -9.42
CA HIS A 235 -24.49 -22.66 -10.80
C HIS A 235 -24.59 -23.92 -11.67
N GLY A 236 -23.67 -24.88 -11.50
CA GLY A 236 -23.71 -26.16 -12.20
C GLY A 236 -24.98 -26.98 -11.83
N GLU A 237 -25.31 -27.07 -10.55
CA GLU A 237 -26.54 -27.76 -10.10
C GLU A 237 -27.82 -27.05 -10.57
N ALA A 238 -27.84 -25.72 -10.60
CA ALA A 238 -28.98 -24.97 -11.12
C ALA A 238 -29.14 -25.19 -12.62
N ALA A 239 -28.06 -25.25 -13.39
CA ALA A 239 -28.06 -25.54 -14.81
C ALA A 239 -28.58 -26.95 -15.10
N LEU A 240 -28.13 -27.97 -14.33
CA LEU A 240 -28.60 -29.35 -14.43
C LEU A 240 -30.09 -29.49 -14.07
N ARG A 241 -30.55 -28.80 -13.03
CA ARG A 241 -31.99 -28.78 -12.67
C ARG A 241 -32.84 -28.15 -13.77
N ASN A 242 -32.37 -27.05 -14.36
CA ASN A 242 -33.07 -26.39 -15.46
C ASN A 242 -33.09 -27.26 -16.74
N ALA A 243 -32.00 -27.94 -17.05
CA ALA A 243 -31.92 -28.87 -18.18
C ALA A 243 -32.86 -30.07 -17.99
N GLY A 244 -32.88 -30.66 -16.77
CA GLY A 244 -33.79 -31.72 -16.41
C GLY A 244 -35.27 -31.31 -16.47
N ALA A 245 -35.60 -30.10 -16.00
CA ALA A 245 -36.97 -29.57 -16.08
C ALA A 245 -37.36 -29.25 -17.54
N SER A 246 -36.45 -28.89 -18.39
CA SER A 246 -36.70 -28.68 -19.84
C SER A 246 -36.93 -30.01 -20.56
N ALA A 247 -36.13 -31.03 -20.27
CA ALA A 247 -36.30 -32.38 -20.80
C ALA A 247 -37.64 -33.01 -20.37
N ALA A 248 -37.98 -32.86 -19.10
CA ALA A 248 -39.28 -33.34 -18.58
C ALA A 248 -40.46 -32.66 -19.28
N ARG A 249 -40.39 -31.35 -19.54
CA ARG A 249 -41.41 -30.62 -20.30
C ARG A 249 -41.51 -31.07 -21.74
N GLN A 250 -40.41 -31.46 -22.38
CA GLN A 250 -40.40 -32.01 -23.71
C GLN A 250 -41.06 -33.40 -23.76
N ILE A 251 -40.83 -34.24 -22.78
CA ILE A 251 -41.48 -35.58 -22.67
C ILE A 251 -43.00 -35.45 -22.46
N ILE A 252 -43.44 -34.49 -21.61
CA ILE A 252 -44.85 -34.25 -21.34
C ILE A 252 -45.57 -33.69 -22.56
N ARG A 253 -44.91 -32.92 -23.42
CA ARG A 253 -45.51 -32.40 -24.67
C ARG A 253 -45.74 -33.44 -25.78
N GLY A 254 -45.21 -34.65 -25.60
CA GLY A 254 -45.27 -35.70 -26.60
C GLY A 254 -44.51 -35.36 -27.90
N PRO A 255 -44.32 -36.32 -28.77
CA PRO A 255 -43.68 -36.07 -30.05
C PRO A 255 -44.50 -35.06 -30.87
N THR A 256 -43.90 -33.91 -31.17
CA THR A 256 -44.49 -32.98 -32.12
C THR A 256 -44.75 -33.70 -33.43
N ARG A 257 -46.02 -33.71 -33.86
CA ARG A 257 -46.41 -34.31 -35.14
C ARG A 257 -45.44 -33.87 -36.20
N PRO A 258 -44.84 -34.79 -36.97
CA PRO A 258 -43.92 -34.42 -38.02
C PRO A 258 -44.60 -33.42 -38.99
N PRO A 259 -43.93 -32.43 -39.48
CA PRO A 259 -44.51 -31.53 -40.43
C PRO A 259 -45.07 -32.30 -41.61
N ALA A 260 -46.25 -31.90 -42.07
CA ALA A 260 -46.89 -32.52 -43.24
C ALA A 260 -45.90 -32.51 -44.44
N PRO A 261 -45.84 -33.60 -45.23
CA PRO A 261 -44.95 -33.63 -46.38
C PRO A 261 -45.31 -32.48 -47.32
N PRO A 262 -44.36 -31.90 -48.01
CA PRO A 262 -44.60 -30.82 -48.95
C PRO A 262 -45.58 -31.30 -50.04
N PRO A 263 -46.48 -30.44 -50.55
CA PRO A 263 -47.40 -30.77 -51.63
C PRO A 263 -46.61 -31.29 -52.82
N ALA A 264 -47.17 -32.33 -53.49
CA ALA A 264 -46.57 -32.91 -54.69
C ALA A 264 -46.39 -31.83 -55.78
N PRO A 265 -45.28 -31.83 -56.49
CA PRO A 265 -45.04 -30.89 -57.55
C PRO A 265 -46.15 -31.02 -58.61
N PRO A 266 -46.57 -29.91 -59.27
CA PRO A 266 -47.60 -29.95 -60.32
C PRO A 266 -47.14 -30.88 -61.45
N PRO A 267 -48.08 -31.60 -62.12
CA PRO A 267 -47.73 -32.45 -63.26
C PRO A 267 -47.08 -31.61 -64.41
N SER A 268 -46.05 -32.23 -65.00
CA SER A 268 -45.32 -31.59 -66.14
C SER A 268 -46.26 -31.29 -67.25
N PRO A 269 -46.13 -30.12 -67.89
CA PRO A 269 -46.94 -29.77 -69.09
C PRO A 269 -46.67 -30.75 -70.23
N PRO A 270 -47.72 -31.08 -71.06
CA PRO A 270 -47.55 -31.96 -72.21
C PRO A 270 -46.56 -31.41 -73.25
N PRO A 271 -45.83 -32.31 -73.94
CA PRO A 271 -44.86 -31.86 -74.92
C PRO A 271 -45.58 -31.15 -76.09
N TRP A 272 -45.05 -30.04 -76.49
CA TRP A 272 -45.54 -29.22 -77.65
C TRP A 272 -45.49 -30.03 -78.94
N PRO A 273 -46.50 -29.94 -79.79
CA PRO A 273 -46.45 -30.54 -81.11
C PRO A 273 -45.34 -29.90 -81.92
N ARG A 274 -44.53 -30.78 -82.55
CA ARG A 274 -43.50 -30.33 -83.50
C ARG A 274 -44.18 -29.72 -84.70
N SER A 275 -43.73 -28.56 -85.12
CA SER A 275 -44.13 -27.90 -86.34
C SER A 275 -43.83 -28.81 -87.60
N PRO A 276 -44.69 -28.96 -88.55
CA PRO A 276 -44.42 -29.71 -89.77
C PRO A 276 -43.43 -28.97 -90.65
N PRO A 277 -42.81 -29.70 -91.67
CA PRO A 277 -41.70 -29.22 -92.50
C PRO A 277 -42.10 -28.05 -93.43
#